data_0b97f51a120886982b548911b6554c91
#
_entry.id   0b97f51a120886982b548911b6554c91
#
_cell.length_a   1.000
_cell.length_b   1.000
_cell.length_c   1.000
_cell.angle_alpha   90.00
_cell.angle_beta   90.00
_cell.angle_gamma   90.00
#
_symmetry.space_group_name_H-M   'P 1'
#
loop_
_entity.id
_entity.type
_entity.pdbx_description
1 polymer ?
#
loop_
_entity_poly.entity_id
_entity_poly.type
_entity_poly.pdbx_seq_one_letter_code
_entity_poly.pdbx_strand_id
1 'polypeptide(L)'
;MVYLTFDDGPSDNTDALLDVLAEHNVKATFFVNGYEGYEEALNRIVNEGHTLALHTYTHDYAHVYESVESFSQEVESLQDYLEKVTGTRPYIFRFPGGSSNSQAPLPISQYIDYLNKNNLVFFDWNVSSGDGEDGLSRKQVYDNVMKGIAGQDVSVVLMHDATYRMTTFEAVPDIIEKLQEQNALILPITADTQPVHHNVN
;
A
#
# COMPACT_ATOMS: atom_id res chain seq x y z
N MET A 1 -10.00 12.09 -8.02
CA MET A 1 -9.19 11.88 -6.80
C MET A 1 -8.22 10.74 -7.05
N VAL A 2 -6.97 10.88 -6.61
CA VAL A 2 -5.92 9.86 -6.77
C VAL A 2 -5.31 9.56 -5.40
N TYR A 3 -5.26 8.28 -5.06
CA TYR A 3 -4.59 7.76 -3.87
C TYR A 3 -3.35 7.01 -4.33
N LEU A 4 -2.17 7.59 -4.09
CA LEU A 4 -0.91 6.89 -4.33
C LEU A 4 -0.65 5.96 -3.15
N THR A 5 -0.48 4.67 -3.43
CA THR A 5 -0.25 3.66 -2.40
C THR A 5 0.99 2.84 -2.70
N PHE A 6 1.74 2.53 -1.64
CA PHE A 6 3.00 1.82 -1.70
C PHE A 6 2.95 0.60 -0.79
N ASP A 7 3.13 -0.58 -1.35
CA ASP A 7 3.13 -1.86 -0.66
C ASP A 7 4.57 -2.33 -0.38
N ASP A 8 4.73 -3.30 0.50
CA ASP A 8 5.97 -4.03 0.84
C ASP A 8 7.04 -3.25 1.61
N GLY A 9 6.83 -1.96 1.87
CA GLY A 9 7.75 -1.20 2.71
C GLY A 9 7.68 -1.59 4.21
N PRO A 10 8.53 -0.98 5.05
CA PRO A 10 9.60 -0.04 4.69
C PRO A 10 10.80 -0.71 4.03
N SER A 11 11.53 0.05 3.22
CA SER A 11 12.74 -0.38 2.53
C SER A 11 13.84 0.68 2.61
N ASP A 12 15.01 0.41 2.04
CA ASP A 12 16.09 1.40 1.94
C ASP A 12 15.70 2.63 1.11
N ASN A 13 14.62 2.55 0.34
CA ASN A 13 14.12 3.65 -0.49
C ASN A 13 13.05 4.50 0.21
N THR A 14 12.48 4.05 1.34
CA THR A 14 11.35 4.72 1.99
C THR A 14 11.65 6.16 2.35
N ASP A 15 12.82 6.44 2.95
CA ASP A 15 13.20 7.80 3.32
C ASP A 15 13.29 8.73 2.10
N ALA A 16 13.91 8.26 1.02
CA ALA A 16 14.02 9.04 -0.21
C ALA A 16 12.64 9.23 -0.89
N LEU A 17 11.75 8.25 -0.79
CA LEU A 17 10.37 8.36 -1.27
C LEU A 17 9.58 9.40 -0.47
N LEU A 18 9.74 9.42 0.86
CA LEU A 18 9.13 10.43 1.73
C LEU A 18 9.65 11.84 1.41
N ASP A 19 10.93 11.98 1.11
CA ASP A 19 11.52 13.26 0.68
C ASP A 19 10.87 13.77 -0.62
N VAL A 20 10.71 12.90 -1.62
CA VAL A 20 10.00 13.23 -2.88
C VAL A 20 8.56 13.67 -2.62
N LEU A 21 7.82 12.94 -1.78
CA LEU A 21 6.45 13.31 -1.42
C LEU A 21 6.37 14.67 -0.70
N ALA A 22 7.35 14.95 0.17
CA ALA A 22 7.46 16.22 0.88
C ALA A 22 7.77 17.38 -0.07
N GLU A 23 8.72 17.22 -1.00
CA GLU A 23 9.09 18.23 -2.01
C GLU A 23 7.88 18.66 -2.86
N HIS A 24 6.99 17.72 -3.18
CA HIS A 24 5.78 17.98 -3.94
C HIS A 24 4.56 18.34 -3.09
N ASN A 25 4.70 18.37 -1.74
CA ASN A 25 3.60 18.58 -0.78
C ASN A 25 2.44 17.59 -0.99
N VAL A 26 2.74 16.31 -1.19
CA VAL A 26 1.79 15.22 -1.41
C VAL A 26 1.82 14.26 -0.23
N LYS A 27 0.66 13.71 0.13
CA LYS A 27 0.53 12.63 1.10
C LYS A 27 0.04 11.35 0.42
N ALA A 28 0.56 10.22 0.88
CA ALA A 28 0.33 8.90 0.32
C ALA A 28 -0.07 7.89 1.42
N THR A 29 -0.33 6.65 1.03
CA THR A 29 -0.60 5.54 1.94
C THR A 29 0.45 4.46 1.77
N PHE A 30 1.00 3.98 2.88
CA PHE A 30 2.01 2.93 2.92
C PHE A 30 1.42 1.68 3.58
N PHE A 31 1.27 0.61 2.82
CA PHE A 31 0.91 -0.71 3.32
C PHE A 31 2.19 -1.47 3.64
N VAL A 32 2.55 -1.48 4.93
CA VAL A 32 3.87 -1.91 5.37
C VAL A 32 3.90 -3.33 5.92
N ASN A 33 5.10 -3.92 5.96
CA ASN A 33 5.41 -5.19 6.60
C ASN A 33 6.16 -4.98 7.92
N GLY A 34 6.39 -6.07 8.67
CA GLY A 34 7.02 -6.08 9.99
C GLY A 34 8.56 -6.08 9.94
N TYR A 35 9.17 -5.28 9.07
CA TYR A 35 10.63 -5.24 8.95
C TYR A 35 11.26 -4.39 10.07
N GLU A 36 12.14 -5.02 10.86
CA GLU A 36 12.91 -4.35 11.90
C GLU A 36 14.07 -3.53 11.31
N GLY A 37 14.46 -2.47 12.01
CA GLY A 37 15.57 -1.58 11.59
C GLY A 37 15.14 -0.38 10.77
N TYR A 38 13.86 -0.22 10.50
CA TYR A 38 13.27 0.90 9.77
C TYR A 38 12.33 1.77 10.62
N GLU A 39 12.51 1.74 11.96
CA GLU A 39 11.62 2.43 12.90
C GLU A 39 11.58 3.94 12.66
N GLU A 40 12.70 4.53 12.18
CA GLU A 40 12.74 5.95 11.83
C GLU A 40 11.84 6.25 10.62
N ALA A 41 11.92 5.46 9.56
CA ALA A 41 11.07 5.61 8.39
C ALA A 41 9.58 5.42 8.72
N LEU A 42 9.23 4.42 9.56
CA LEU A 42 7.86 4.22 10.05
C LEU A 42 7.34 5.44 10.82
N ASN A 43 8.16 6.03 11.69
CA ASN A 43 7.82 7.26 12.40
C ASN A 43 7.67 8.45 11.45
N ARG A 44 8.51 8.57 10.42
CA ARG A 44 8.37 9.62 9.39
C ARG A 44 7.04 9.49 8.64
N ILE A 45 6.63 8.28 8.23
CA ILE A 45 5.34 8.05 7.57
C ILE A 45 4.21 8.70 8.37
N VAL A 46 4.15 8.45 9.68
CA VAL A 46 3.10 8.98 10.55
C VAL A 46 3.26 10.48 10.77
N ASN A 47 4.46 10.93 11.16
CA ASN A 47 4.73 12.32 11.56
C ASN A 47 4.60 13.31 10.39
N GLU A 48 4.87 12.86 9.18
CA GLU A 48 4.73 13.66 7.96
C GLU A 48 3.30 13.64 7.39
N GLY A 49 2.36 12.93 8.04
CA GLY A 49 0.93 12.95 7.71
C GLY A 49 0.54 12.01 6.57
N HIS A 50 1.33 11.00 6.30
CA HIS A 50 0.95 9.87 5.46
C HIS A 50 0.11 8.86 6.23
N THR A 51 -0.63 8.01 5.54
CA THR A 51 -1.35 6.92 6.18
C THR A 51 -0.45 5.69 6.30
N LEU A 52 -0.24 5.25 7.53
CA LEU A 52 0.39 3.97 7.85
C LEU A 52 -0.71 2.89 7.83
N ALA A 53 -0.54 1.86 7.03
CA ALA A 53 -1.50 0.78 6.83
C ALA A 53 -0.81 -0.59 6.87
N LEU A 54 -1.60 -1.64 7.00
CA LEU A 54 -1.16 -3.01 7.22
C LEU A 54 -1.07 -3.79 5.90
N HIS A 55 0.03 -4.51 5.70
CA HIS A 55 0.14 -5.45 4.59
C HIS A 55 0.26 -6.91 5.05
N THR A 56 0.97 -7.25 6.03
CA THR A 56 1.13 -8.45 6.86
C THR A 56 2.51 -8.36 7.51
N TYR A 57 2.76 -9.16 8.55
CA TYR A 57 4.04 -9.09 9.25
C TYR A 57 5.20 -9.64 8.42
N THR A 58 5.05 -10.85 7.88
CA THR A 58 6.13 -11.57 7.18
C THR A 58 6.10 -11.43 5.66
N HIS A 59 4.94 -11.16 5.07
CA HIS A 59 4.68 -11.26 3.63
C HIS A 59 4.95 -12.66 3.04
N ASP A 60 5.01 -13.70 3.87
CA ASP A 60 5.11 -15.09 3.40
C ASP A 60 3.71 -15.61 3.08
N TYR A 61 3.36 -15.70 1.80
CA TYR A 61 2.04 -16.16 1.34
C TYR A 61 1.64 -17.52 1.90
N ALA A 62 2.58 -18.45 2.01
CA ALA A 62 2.30 -19.80 2.53
C ALA A 62 1.90 -19.72 4.01
N HIS A 63 2.53 -18.86 4.78
CA HIS A 63 2.22 -18.65 6.19
C HIS A 63 0.99 -17.76 6.37
N VAL A 64 0.93 -16.61 5.70
CA VAL A 64 -0.19 -15.66 5.77
C VAL A 64 -1.52 -16.35 5.50
N TYR A 65 -1.59 -17.16 4.46
CA TYR A 65 -2.84 -17.80 4.00
C TYR A 65 -3.03 -19.24 4.45
N GLU A 66 -2.15 -19.79 5.31
CA GLU A 66 -2.27 -21.16 5.80
C GLU A 66 -3.63 -21.43 6.46
N SER A 67 -4.10 -20.48 7.26
CA SER A 67 -5.38 -20.53 7.97
C SER A 67 -5.83 -19.13 8.39
N VAL A 68 -7.09 -18.97 8.82
CA VAL A 68 -7.57 -17.72 9.42
C VAL A 68 -6.82 -17.39 10.72
N GLU A 69 -6.41 -18.40 11.46
CA GLU A 69 -5.60 -18.22 12.69
C GLU A 69 -4.22 -17.65 12.36
N SER A 70 -3.51 -18.23 11.38
CA SER A 70 -2.21 -17.72 10.92
C SER A 70 -2.34 -16.29 10.39
N PHE A 71 -3.36 -16.02 9.59
CA PHE A 71 -3.66 -14.67 9.10
C PHE A 71 -3.90 -13.67 10.23
N SER A 72 -4.67 -14.08 11.28
CA SER A 72 -4.91 -13.20 12.43
C SER A 72 -3.63 -12.86 13.17
N GLN A 73 -2.73 -13.83 13.35
CA GLN A 73 -1.43 -13.61 13.99
C GLN A 73 -0.54 -12.64 13.20
N GLU A 74 -0.53 -12.75 11.87
CA GLU A 74 0.18 -11.83 10.96
C GLU A 74 -0.33 -10.39 11.10
N VAL A 75 -1.65 -10.21 11.12
CA VAL A 75 -2.28 -8.89 11.26
C VAL A 75 -2.02 -8.30 12.65
N GLU A 76 -2.27 -9.06 13.72
CA GLU A 76 -2.14 -8.61 15.10
C GLU A 76 -0.67 -8.31 15.44
N SER A 77 0.26 -9.19 15.04
CA SER A 77 1.69 -8.95 15.27
C SER A 77 2.17 -7.68 14.59
N LEU A 78 1.70 -7.39 13.38
CA LEU A 78 2.04 -6.17 12.67
C LEU A 78 1.44 -4.94 13.36
N GLN A 79 0.16 -5.00 13.78
CA GLN A 79 -0.48 -3.91 14.51
C GLN A 79 0.28 -3.59 15.81
N ASP A 80 0.63 -4.62 16.60
CA ASP A 80 1.33 -4.45 17.87
C ASP A 80 2.74 -3.88 17.68
N TYR A 81 3.45 -4.34 16.64
CA TYR A 81 4.76 -3.80 16.27
C TYR A 81 4.66 -2.31 15.88
N LEU A 82 3.75 -1.97 14.97
CA LEU A 82 3.60 -0.60 14.49
C LEU A 82 3.13 0.35 15.61
N GLU A 83 2.20 -0.08 16.45
CA GLU A 83 1.75 0.70 17.62
C GLU A 83 2.90 0.94 18.61
N LYS A 84 3.72 -0.07 18.87
CA LYS A 84 4.90 0.05 19.72
C LYS A 84 5.93 1.05 19.17
N VAL A 85 6.14 1.06 17.85
CA VAL A 85 7.14 1.91 17.19
C VAL A 85 6.65 3.33 17.01
N THR A 86 5.40 3.51 16.56
CA THR A 86 4.90 4.81 16.09
C THR A 86 3.86 5.43 17.02
N GLY A 87 3.34 4.68 17.99
CA GLY A 87 2.19 5.09 18.80
C GLY A 87 0.85 5.04 18.05
N THR A 88 0.84 4.60 16.80
CA THR A 88 -0.35 4.50 15.97
C THR A 88 -0.68 3.03 15.73
N ARG A 89 -1.94 2.63 16.01
CA ARG A 89 -2.46 1.30 15.68
C ARG A 89 -3.24 1.38 14.37
N PRO A 90 -2.67 0.92 13.23
CA PRO A 90 -3.33 1.00 11.95
C PRO A 90 -4.56 0.08 11.89
N TYR A 91 -5.57 0.48 11.10
CA TYR A 91 -6.80 -0.31 10.90
C TYR A 91 -7.16 -0.49 9.42
N ILE A 92 -6.35 0.08 8.52
CA ILE A 92 -6.48 -0.09 7.08
C ILE A 92 -5.54 -1.20 6.66
N PHE A 93 -6.04 -2.12 5.84
CA PHE A 93 -5.33 -3.34 5.45
C PHE A 93 -5.34 -3.52 3.92
N ARG A 94 -4.31 -4.15 3.39
CA ARG A 94 -4.29 -4.68 2.01
C ARG A 94 -3.78 -6.11 2.02
N PHE A 95 -4.51 -6.98 1.33
CA PHE A 95 -4.11 -8.37 1.16
C PHE A 95 -2.87 -8.48 0.26
N PRO A 96 -1.83 -9.26 0.62
CA PRO A 96 -0.80 -9.66 -0.32
C PRO A 96 -1.40 -10.29 -1.57
N GLY A 97 -1.10 -9.70 -2.74
CA GLY A 97 -1.70 -10.11 -4.01
C GLY A 97 -3.16 -9.68 -4.23
N GLY A 98 -3.71 -8.86 -3.32
CA GLY A 98 -5.10 -8.37 -3.37
C GLY A 98 -6.13 -9.40 -2.91
N SER A 99 -7.38 -8.94 -2.72
CA SER A 99 -8.48 -9.81 -2.28
C SER A 99 -8.93 -10.83 -3.35
N SER A 100 -8.48 -10.68 -4.58
CA SER A 100 -8.75 -11.61 -5.69
C SER A 100 -7.63 -12.61 -5.95
N ASN A 101 -6.59 -12.68 -5.08
CA ASN A 101 -5.47 -13.59 -5.27
C ASN A 101 -5.95 -15.06 -5.18
N SER A 102 -5.24 -15.94 -5.91
CA SER A 102 -5.54 -17.38 -5.94
C SER A 102 -4.62 -18.21 -5.03
N GLN A 103 -3.79 -17.55 -4.22
CA GLN A 103 -2.81 -18.20 -3.34
C GLN A 103 -3.44 -18.71 -2.04
N ALA A 104 -4.55 -18.10 -1.61
CA ALA A 104 -5.25 -18.51 -0.40
C ALA A 104 -5.94 -19.88 -0.59
N PRO A 105 -5.65 -20.89 0.24
CA PRO A 105 -6.26 -22.21 0.16
C PRO A 105 -7.72 -22.22 0.64
N LEU A 106 -8.10 -21.24 1.48
CA LEU A 106 -9.46 -21.02 1.94
C LEU A 106 -10.14 -19.89 1.13
N PRO A 107 -11.47 -19.86 1.06
CA PRO A 107 -12.19 -18.71 0.48
C PRO A 107 -11.74 -17.41 1.14
N ILE A 108 -11.39 -16.42 0.34
CA ILE A 108 -10.91 -15.12 0.84
C ILE A 108 -11.93 -14.44 1.77
N SER A 109 -13.21 -14.75 1.60
CA SER A 109 -14.29 -14.26 2.47
C SER A 109 -14.08 -14.60 3.96
N GLN A 110 -13.40 -15.70 4.29
CA GLN A 110 -13.12 -16.04 5.69
C GLN A 110 -12.11 -15.09 6.33
N TYR A 111 -11.12 -14.65 5.57
CA TYR A 111 -10.13 -13.64 6.01
C TYR A 111 -10.79 -12.25 6.07
N ILE A 112 -11.67 -11.93 5.12
CA ILE A 112 -12.46 -10.69 5.13
C ILE A 112 -13.38 -10.66 6.36
N ASP A 113 -14.02 -11.77 6.71
CA ASP A 113 -14.85 -11.88 7.92
C ASP A 113 -14.06 -11.61 9.20
N TYR A 114 -12.79 -12.08 9.25
CA TYR A 114 -11.89 -11.76 10.36
C TYR A 114 -11.62 -10.25 10.42
N LEU A 115 -11.26 -9.60 9.30
CA LEU A 115 -11.02 -8.15 9.26
C LEU A 115 -12.25 -7.38 9.74
N ASN A 116 -13.44 -7.71 9.22
CA ASN A 116 -14.69 -7.06 9.59
C ASN A 116 -15.01 -7.19 11.09
N LYS A 117 -14.80 -8.37 11.68
CA LYS A 117 -15.02 -8.62 13.12
C LYS A 117 -14.09 -7.80 14.00
N ASN A 118 -12.92 -7.45 13.49
CA ASN A 118 -11.92 -6.65 14.21
C ASN A 118 -11.91 -5.17 13.81
N ASN A 119 -12.95 -4.68 13.11
CA ASN A 119 -13.09 -3.31 12.63
C ASN A 119 -11.91 -2.85 11.74
N LEU A 120 -11.34 -3.76 10.96
CA LEU A 120 -10.34 -3.47 9.95
C LEU A 120 -11.01 -3.29 8.60
N VAL A 121 -10.56 -2.30 7.84
CA VAL A 121 -11.06 -1.99 6.50
C VAL A 121 -9.98 -2.34 5.49
N PHE A 122 -10.30 -3.15 4.47
CA PHE A 122 -9.31 -3.45 3.45
C PHE A 122 -9.51 -2.64 2.16
N PHE A 123 -8.41 -2.43 1.46
CA PHE A 123 -8.36 -1.75 0.17
C PHE A 123 -7.56 -2.58 -0.82
N ASP A 124 -8.15 -2.83 -1.98
CA ASP A 124 -7.42 -3.24 -3.16
C ASP A 124 -6.98 -1.99 -3.96
N TRP A 125 -6.85 -2.14 -5.25
CA TRP A 125 -6.52 -1.07 -6.19
C TRP A 125 -7.35 -1.20 -7.47
N ASN A 126 -7.49 -0.12 -8.21
CA ASN A 126 -8.10 -0.12 -9.55
C ASN A 126 -7.14 0.41 -10.62
N VAL A 127 -5.93 0.80 -10.24
CA VAL A 127 -4.84 1.18 -11.12
C VAL A 127 -3.57 0.47 -10.68
N SER A 128 -2.90 -0.25 -11.57
CA SER A 128 -1.60 -0.87 -11.29
C SER A 128 -0.51 -0.17 -12.09
N SER A 129 0.59 0.16 -11.43
CA SER A 129 1.82 0.62 -12.09
C SER A 129 2.51 -0.48 -12.88
N GLY A 130 2.21 -1.76 -12.56
CA GLY A 130 2.88 -2.93 -13.13
C GLY A 130 4.26 -3.19 -12.53
N ASP A 131 4.72 -2.39 -11.58
CA ASP A 131 6.07 -2.49 -11.00
C ASP A 131 6.30 -3.76 -10.16
N GLY A 132 5.24 -4.52 -9.85
CA GLY A 132 5.34 -5.88 -9.33
C GLY A 132 6.01 -6.86 -10.29
N GLU A 133 6.00 -6.58 -11.60
CA GLU A 133 6.66 -7.37 -12.63
C GLU A 133 8.11 -6.91 -12.83
N ASP A 134 8.99 -7.85 -13.19
CA ASP A 134 10.39 -7.52 -13.46
C ASP A 134 10.59 -6.88 -14.84
N GLY A 135 11.60 -6.00 -14.92
CA GLY A 135 12.09 -5.46 -16.20
C GLY A 135 11.31 -4.27 -16.75
N LEU A 136 10.34 -3.71 -16.03
CA LEU A 136 9.70 -2.47 -16.43
C LEU A 136 10.65 -1.27 -16.28
N SER A 137 10.69 -0.42 -17.30
CA SER A 137 11.38 0.87 -17.25
C SER A 137 10.53 1.91 -16.49
N ARG A 138 11.19 2.96 -15.97
CA ARG A 138 10.55 4.16 -15.39
C ARG A 138 9.39 4.66 -16.27
N LYS A 139 9.62 4.74 -17.59
CA LYS A 139 8.58 5.20 -18.53
C LYS A 139 7.37 4.29 -18.58
N GLN A 140 7.55 2.97 -18.52
CA GLN A 140 6.44 2.03 -18.52
C GLN A 140 5.63 2.11 -17.23
N VAL A 141 6.28 2.23 -16.07
CA VAL A 141 5.63 2.48 -14.78
C VAL A 141 4.78 3.75 -14.85
N TYR A 142 5.36 4.86 -15.30
CA TYR A 142 4.64 6.11 -15.51
C TYR A 142 3.44 5.96 -16.46
N ASP A 143 3.66 5.39 -17.65
CA ASP A 143 2.62 5.21 -18.67
C ASP A 143 1.45 4.34 -18.16
N ASN A 144 1.74 3.27 -17.40
CA ASN A 144 0.75 2.40 -16.82
C ASN A 144 -0.15 3.15 -15.83
N VAL A 145 0.46 3.91 -14.93
CA VAL A 145 -0.28 4.73 -13.96
C VAL A 145 -1.15 5.76 -14.69
N MET A 146 -0.56 6.53 -15.61
CA MET A 146 -1.30 7.59 -16.30
C MET A 146 -2.45 7.06 -17.18
N LYS A 147 -2.26 5.91 -17.83
CA LYS A 147 -3.33 5.25 -18.59
C LYS A 147 -4.42 4.68 -17.67
N GLY A 148 -4.02 4.11 -16.53
CA GLY A 148 -4.95 3.54 -15.57
C GLY A 148 -5.86 4.60 -14.93
N ILE A 149 -5.34 5.78 -14.66
CA ILE A 149 -6.09 6.90 -14.07
C ILE A 149 -7.06 7.54 -15.09
N ALA A 150 -6.72 7.48 -16.39
CA ALA A 150 -7.48 8.17 -17.40
C ALA A 150 -8.96 7.74 -17.44
N GLY A 151 -9.85 8.72 -17.24
CA GLY A 151 -11.31 8.50 -17.26
C GLY A 151 -11.89 7.94 -15.97
N GLN A 152 -11.10 7.85 -14.88
CA GLN A 152 -11.60 7.46 -13.56
C GLN A 152 -11.81 8.67 -12.66
N ASP A 153 -12.93 8.68 -11.93
CA ASP A 153 -13.20 9.70 -10.90
C ASP A 153 -12.35 9.47 -9.64
N VAL A 154 -12.12 8.20 -9.31
CA VAL A 154 -11.33 7.77 -8.14
C VAL A 154 -10.34 6.69 -8.57
N SER A 155 -9.08 6.90 -8.26
CA SER A 155 -7.99 5.96 -8.55
C SER A 155 -7.23 5.62 -7.29
N VAL A 156 -7.16 4.34 -6.96
CA VAL A 156 -6.23 3.79 -5.96
C VAL A 156 -5.11 3.10 -6.74
N VAL A 157 -3.92 3.68 -6.67
CA VAL A 157 -2.77 3.27 -7.48
C VAL A 157 -1.87 2.35 -6.68
N LEU A 158 -1.69 1.12 -7.16
CA LEU A 158 -0.72 0.16 -6.61
C LEU A 158 0.67 0.47 -7.15
N MET A 159 1.60 0.69 -6.25
CA MET A 159 3.05 0.74 -6.42
C MET A 159 3.71 -0.01 -5.26
N HIS A 160 5.02 -0.28 -5.37
CA HIS A 160 5.75 -0.98 -4.31
C HIS A 160 6.93 -0.14 -3.80
N ASP A 161 7.09 -0.13 -2.47
CA ASP A 161 8.24 0.40 -1.76
C ASP A 161 9.17 -0.75 -1.38
N ALA A 162 9.98 -1.20 -2.33
CA ALA A 162 10.94 -2.26 -2.10
C ALA A 162 12.31 -1.88 -2.68
N THR A 163 13.39 -2.28 -2.02
CA THR A 163 14.77 -1.89 -2.37
C THR A 163 15.12 -2.15 -3.85
N TYR A 164 14.57 -3.22 -4.43
CA TYR A 164 14.79 -3.60 -5.82
C TYR A 164 13.83 -2.93 -6.83
N ARG A 165 12.91 -2.06 -6.38
CA ARG A 165 11.92 -1.34 -7.23
C ARG A 165 12.35 0.10 -7.54
N MET A 166 13.60 0.28 -7.96
CA MET A 166 14.16 1.61 -8.29
C MET A 166 13.38 2.34 -9.37
N THR A 167 12.82 1.64 -10.37
CA THR A 167 12.04 2.25 -11.44
C THR A 167 10.74 2.90 -10.95
N THR A 168 10.15 2.36 -9.89
CA THR A 168 9.00 2.98 -9.21
C THR A 168 9.42 4.28 -8.57
N PHE A 169 10.44 4.25 -7.73
CA PHE A 169 11.00 5.43 -7.08
C PHE A 169 11.33 6.55 -8.09
N GLU A 170 11.99 6.20 -9.21
CA GLU A 170 12.33 7.14 -10.26
C GLU A 170 11.09 7.71 -11.00
N ALA A 171 9.98 6.97 -11.09
CA ALA A 171 8.78 7.39 -11.81
C ALA A 171 7.86 8.29 -10.96
N VAL A 172 7.91 8.18 -9.63
CA VAL A 172 6.99 8.88 -8.71
C VAL A 172 7.01 10.40 -8.89
N PRO A 173 8.16 11.10 -9.01
CA PRO A 173 8.16 12.54 -9.24
C PRO A 173 7.38 12.94 -10.50
N ASP A 174 7.64 12.27 -11.63
CA ASP A 174 6.95 12.57 -12.90
C ASP A 174 5.43 12.33 -12.80
N ILE A 175 5.03 11.26 -12.10
CA ILE A 175 3.62 10.94 -11.86
C ILE A 175 2.96 12.07 -11.07
N ILE A 176 3.59 12.50 -9.97
CA ILE A 176 3.04 13.56 -9.12
C ILE A 176 2.95 14.87 -9.88
N GLU A 177 4.01 15.28 -10.57
CA GLU A 177 4.03 16.52 -11.38
C GLU A 177 2.90 16.51 -12.41
N LYS A 178 2.73 15.38 -13.12
CA LYS A 178 1.66 15.26 -14.12
C LYS A 178 0.26 15.33 -13.53
N LEU A 179 0.04 14.71 -12.38
CA LEU A 179 -1.22 14.79 -11.66
C LEU A 179 -1.51 16.21 -11.18
N GLN A 180 -0.51 16.93 -10.68
CA GLN A 180 -0.63 18.32 -10.25
C GLN A 180 -0.92 19.26 -11.44
N GLU A 181 -0.27 19.06 -12.60
CA GLU A 181 -0.59 19.78 -13.84
C GLU A 181 -2.06 19.59 -14.26
N GLN A 182 -2.62 18.42 -14.01
CA GLN A 182 -4.03 18.09 -14.29
C GLN A 182 -5.00 18.55 -13.20
N ASN A 183 -4.51 19.22 -12.14
CA ASN A 183 -5.28 19.60 -10.95
C ASN A 183 -5.95 18.41 -10.26
N ALA A 184 -5.34 17.24 -10.29
CA ALA A 184 -5.82 16.07 -9.57
C ALA A 184 -5.64 16.28 -8.05
N LEU A 185 -6.63 15.85 -7.27
CA LEU A 185 -6.50 15.79 -5.82
C LEU A 185 -5.77 14.51 -5.46
N ILE A 186 -4.54 14.63 -4.96
CA ILE A 186 -3.73 13.51 -4.46
C ILE A 186 -3.88 13.48 -2.95
N LEU A 187 -4.41 12.38 -2.41
CA LEU A 187 -4.79 12.26 -1.00
C LEU A 187 -4.29 10.93 -0.42
N PRO A 188 -4.01 10.85 0.89
CA PRO A 188 -3.85 9.58 1.57
C PRO A 188 -5.22 8.93 1.82
N ILE A 189 -5.28 7.61 1.94
CA ILE A 189 -6.49 6.89 2.34
C ILE A 189 -6.80 7.24 3.81
N THR A 190 -8.06 7.56 4.09
CA THR A 190 -8.55 7.87 5.45
C THR A 190 -9.81 7.08 5.77
N ALA A 191 -10.36 7.27 6.97
CA ALA A 191 -11.64 6.67 7.38
C ALA A 191 -12.82 7.04 6.46
N ASP A 192 -12.76 8.21 5.82
CA ASP A 192 -13.81 8.70 4.93
C ASP A 192 -13.64 8.23 3.48
N THR A 193 -12.53 7.55 3.17
CA THR A 193 -12.27 7.04 1.82
C THR A 193 -13.10 5.79 1.56
N GLN A 194 -13.86 5.80 0.45
CA GLN A 194 -14.61 4.62 0.04
C GLN A 194 -13.66 3.52 -0.43
N PRO A 195 -13.73 2.31 0.14
CA PRO A 195 -12.87 1.22 -0.25
C PRO A 195 -13.06 0.81 -1.72
N VAL A 196 -11.94 0.51 -2.37
CA VAL A 196 -11.93 -0.17 -3.67
C VAL A 196 -11.65 -1.64 -3.42
N HIS A 197 -12.51 -2.50 -3.92
CA HIS A 197 -12.38 -3.95 -3.79
C HIS A 197 -12.34 -4.60 -5.17
N HIS A 198 -11.51 -5.62 -5.32
CA HIS A 198 -11.59 -6.52 -6.47
C HIS A 198 -12.86 -7.38 -6.38
N ASN A 199 -13.30 -7.90 -7.52
CA ASN A 199 -14.38 -8.89 -7.53
C ASN A 199 -13.86 -10.17 -6.86
N VAL A 200 -14.39 -10.48 -5.69
CA VAL A 200 -14.12 -11.74 -4.96
C VAL A 200 -15.10 -12.79 -5.49
N ASN A 201 -14.55 -13.87 -6.01
CA ASN A 201 -15.32 -15.04 -6.45
C ASN A 201 -15.62 -15.94 -5.25
#